data_17c74f872ac4eb22a0f282c7818f04f2
#
_entry.id   17c74f872ac4eb22a0f282c7818f04f2
#
_cell.length_a   1.000
_cell.length_b   1.000
_cell.length_c   1.000
_cell.angle_alpha   90.00
_cell.angle_beta   90.00
_cell.angle_gamma   90.00
#
_symmetry.space_group_name_H-M   'P 1'
#
loop_
_entity.id
_entity.type
_entity.pdbx_description
1 polymer ?
#
loop_
_entity_poly.entity_id
_entity_poly.type
_entity_poly.pdbx_seq_one_letter_code
_entity_poly.pdbx_strand_id
1 'polypeptide(L)'
;MIARVASFLKVVIVVLLTAMTLTVALQIVLRYFFASPLPWGEEITRYMFVYLIFLGAAVGIRAGIHVSIDALIVRLPTRARRVMELVAKLIVAAFLVVLVIYGTQLALNTLGQRSPALGIPIGIAYFAIPLGALFGLLFVFAPKEEQDLEEVLG
;
A
#
# COMPACT_ATOMS: atom_id res chain seq x y z
N MET A 1 -2.03 -5.02 19.52
CA MET A 1 -1.70 -5.91 18.38
C MET A 1 -1.72 -5.16 17.07
N ILE A 2 -2.80 -4.47 16.72
CA ILE A 2 -2.93 -3.70 15.45
C ILE A 2 -1.85 -2.62 15.30
N ALA A 3 -1.49 -1.90 16.39
CA ALA A 3 -0.42 -0.90 16.36
C ALA A 3 0.94 -1.51 15.94
N ARG A 4 1.28 -2.68 16.48
CA ARG A 4 2.54 -3.37 16.12
C ARG A 4 2.57 -3.80 14.66
N VAL A 5 1.43 -4.27 14.12
CA VAL A 5 1.31 -4.61 12.69
C VAL A 5 1.52 -3.38 11.82
N ALA A 6 0.92 -2.24 12.16
CA ALA A 6 1.10 -1.01 11.41
C ALA A 6 2.54 -0.48 11.49
N SER A 7 3.18 -0.51 12.68
CA SER A 7 4.60 -0.14 12.80
C SER A 7 5.50 -1.06 11.97
N PHE A 8 5.24 -2.35 11.97
CA PHE A 8 5.96 -3.29 11.11
C PHE A 8 5.80 -2.97 9.63
N LEU A 9 4.56 -2.69 9.18
CA LEU A 9 4.31 -2.30 7.79
C LEU A 9 4.99 -0.99 7.42
N LYS A 10 5.02 0.01 8.32
CA LYS A 10 5.77 1.26 8.11
C LYS A 10 7.25 0.98 7.86
N VAL A 11 7.86 0.10 8.64
CA VAL A 11 9.27 -0.32 8.43
C VAL A 11 9.44 -1.01 7.07
N VAL A 12 8.56 -1.95 6.72
CA VAL A 12 8.59 -2.63 5.41
C VAL A 12 8.50 -1.62 4.26
N ILE A 13 7.60 -0.64 4.35
CA ILE A 13 7.42 0.43 3.35
C ILE A 13 8.71 1.25 3.20
N VAL A 14 9.33 1.65 4.32
CA VAL A 14 10.60 2.41 4.30
C VAL A 14 11.71 1.59 3.66
N VAL A 15 11.83 0.31 4.01
CA VAL A 15 12.83 -0.59 3.41
C VAL A 15 12.60 -0.77 1.91
N LEU A 16 11.34 -1.00 1.48
CA LEU A 16 11.00 -1.11 0.06
C LEU A 16 11.31 0.18 -0.70
N LEU A 17 10.95 1.34 -0.15
CA LEU A 17 11.23 2.64 -0.76
C LEU A 17 12.72 2.88 -0.90
N THR A 18 13.49 2.61 0.15
CA THR A 18 14.95 2.76 0.14
C THR A 18 15.59 1.82 -0.88
N ALA A 19 15.22 0.53 -0.88
CA ALA A 19 15.74 -0.45 -1.83
C ALA A 19 15.38 -0.08 -3.28
N MET A 20 14.15 0.38 -3.51
CA MET A 20 13.71 0.85 -4.83
C MET A 20 14.55 2.05 -5.30
N THR A 21 14.75 3.04 -4.42
CA THR A 21 15.54 4.24 -4.74
C THR A 21 16.98 3.89 -5.05
N LEU A 22 17.60 3.03 -4.25
CA LEU A 22 18.98 2.57 -4.50
C LEU A 22 19.09 1.77 -5.80
N THR A 23 18.11 0.92 -6.11
CA THR A 23 18.09 0.15 -7.36
C THR A 23 17.98 1.08 -8.57
N VAL A 24 17.10 2.09 -8.52
CA VAL A 24 16.97 3.09 -9.59
C VAL A 24 18.25 3.92 -9.74
N ALA A 25 18.86 4.37 -8.64
CA ALA A 25 20.12 5.10 -8.67
C ALA A 25 21.23 4.24 -9.31
N LEU A 26 21.33 2.98 -8.96
CA LEU A 26 22.29 2.05 -9.55
C LEU A 26 22.05 1.87 -11.05
N GLN A 27 20.79 1.72 -11.48
CA GLN A 27 20.44 1.62 -12.90
C GLN A 27 20.87 2.85 -13.70
N ILE A 28 20.68 4.05 -13.13
CA ILE A 28 21.10 5.31 -13.75
C ILE A 28 22.62 5.32 -13.91
N VAL A 29 23.36 5.00 -12.86
CA VAL A 29 24.84 4.97 -12.90
C VAL A 29 25.34 3.97 -13.94
N LEU A 30 24.84 2.74 -13.92
CA LEU A 30 25.26 1.68 -14.86
C LEU A 30 24.92 2.04 -16.32
N ARG A 31 23.76 2.63 -16.55
CA ARG A 31 23.32 3.03 -17.89
C ARG A 31 24.16 4.16 -18.47
N TYR A 32 24.42 5.22 -17.68
CA TYR A 32 25.08 6.43 -18.19
C TYR A 32 26.61 6.37 -18.14
N PHE A 33 27.19 5.74 -17.11
CA PHE A 33 28.65 5.67 -16.97
C PHE A 33 29.27 4.40 -17.59
N PHE A 34 28.53 3.30 -17.61
CA PHE A 34 29.04 2.02 -18.07
C PHE A 34 28.38 1.50 -19.35
N ALA A 35 27.42 2.24 -19.91
CA ALA A 35 26.62 1.82 -21.09
C ALA A 35 26.04 0.40 -20.95
N SER A 36 25.83 -0.07 -19.72
CA SER A 36 25.34 -1.41 -19.38
C SER A 36 23.98 -1.31 -18.72
N PRO A 37 22.87 -1.41 -19.49
CA PRO A 37 21.53 -1.42 -18.92
C PRO A 37 21.29 -2.66 -18.07
N LEU A 38 20.48 -2.51 -17.01
CA LEU A 38 20.17 -3.57 -16.04
C LEU A 38 18.69 -4.00 -16.20
N PRO A 39 18.36 -4.92 -17.12
CA PRO A 39 16.96 -5.27 -17.42
C PRO A 39 16.19 -5.80 -16.20
N TRP A 40 16.84 -6.60 -15.35
CA TRP A 40 16.23 -7.11 -14.12
C TRP A 40 15.97 -6.03 -13.08
N GLY A 41 16.73 -4.94 -13.11
CA GLY A 41 16.56 -3.83 -12.19
C GLY A 41 15.24 -3.07 -12.40
N GLU A 42 14.82 -2.86 -13.64
CA GLU A 42 13.52 -2.24 -13.97
C GLU A 42 12.37 -3.13 -13.48
N GLU A 43 12.50 -4.43 -13.61
CA GLU A 43 11.48 -5.39 -13.25
C GLU A 43 11.30 -5.49 -11.73
N ILE A 44 12.40 -5.60 -10.97
CA ILE A 44 12.35 -5.66 -9.52
C ILE A 44 11.82 -4.36 -8.91
N THR A 45 12.20 -3.21 -9.50
CA THR A 45 11.67 -1.89 -9.08
C THR A 45 10.16 -1.81 -9.27
N ARG A 46 9.64 -2.32 -10.39
CA ARG A 46 8.19 -2.39 -10.65
C ARG A 46 7.47 -3.26 -9.61
N TYR A 47 8.04 -4.39 -9.23
CA TYR A 47 7.45 -5.27 -8.22
C TYR A 47 7.44 -4.61 -6.84
N MET A 48 8.57 -4.02 -6.42
CA MET A 48 8.65 -3.26 -5.18
C MET A 48 7.64 -2.12 -5.15
N PHE A 49 7.44 -1.42 -6.28
CA PHE A 49 6.49 -0.33 -6.40
C PHE A 49 5.03 -0.77 -6.16
N VAL A 50 4.63 -1.91 -6.71
CA VAL A 50 3.28 -2.47 -6.50
C VAL A 50 3.06 -2.78 -5.01
N TYR A 51 4.03 -3.42 -4.34
CA TYR A 51 3.95 -3.66 -2.90
C TYR A 51 3.88 -2.35 -2.10
N LEU A 52 4.71 -1.37 -2.46
CA LEU A 52 4.75 -0.06 -1.80
C LEU A 52 3.38 0.64 -1.87
N ILE A 53 2.72 0.62 -3.02
CA ILE A 53 1.40 1.24 -3.20
C ILE A 53 0.35 0.56 -2.33
N PHE A 54 0.21 -0.77 -2.40
CA PHE A 54 -0.86 -1.46 -1.70
C PHE A 54 -0.65 -1.52 -0.18
N LEU A 55 0.59 -1.72 0.30
CA LEU A 55 0.90 -1.66 1.72
C LEU A 55 0.83 -0.22 2.25
N GLY A 56 1.27 0.76 1.46
CA GLY A 56 1.16 2.17 1.80
C GLY A 56 -0.30 2.63 1.91
N ALA A 57 -1.16 2.21 0.97
CA ALA A 57 -2.59 2.48 1.03
C ALA A 57 -3.23 1.88 2.29
N ALA A 58 -2.86 0.66 2.68
CA ALA A 58 -3.35 0.04 3.91
C ALA A 58 -2.97 0.86 5.16
N VAL A 59 -1.72 1.31 5.26
CA VAL A 59 -1.27 2.17 6.37
C VAL A 59 -1.97 3.54 6.31
N GLY A 60 -2.18 4.10 5.11
CA GLY A 60 -2.92 5.34 4.89
C GLY A 60 -4.36 5.27 5.41
N ILE A 61 -5.06 4.15 5.21
CA ILE A 61 -6.40 3.93 5.76
C ILE A 61 -6.39 4.08 7.28
N ARG A 62 -5.39 3.53 7.96
CA ARG A 62 -5.25 3.64 9.42
C ARG A 62 -4.93 5.06 9.88
N ALA A 63 -4.07 5.76 9.15
CA ALA A 63 -3.72 7.15 9.44
C ALA A 63 -4.90 8.13 9.24
N GLY A 64 -6.03 7.64 8.71
CA GLY A 64 -7.22 8.46 8.53
C GLY A 64 -7.09 9.49 7.40
N ILE A 65 -6.26 9.22 6.39
CA ILE A 65 -5.98 10.13 5.26
C ILE A 65 -7.22 10.38 4.35
N HIS A 66 -8.41 9.99 4.78
CA HIS A 66 -9.66 10.45 4.14
C HIS A 66 -10.04 11.88 4.59
N VAL A 67 -9.02 12.74 4.70
CA VAL A 67 -9.13 14.15 5.17
C VAL A 67 -10.18 14.97 4.43
N SER A 68 -10.45 14.65 3.16
CA SER A 68 -11.46 15.37 2.36
C SER A 68 -12.88 15.16 2.87
N ILE A 69 -13.17 14.01 3.46
CA ILE A 69 -14.48 13.70 4.04
C ILE A 69 -14.60 14.36 5.41
N ASP A 70 -13.51 14.38 6.20
CA ASP A 70 -13.52 14.97 7.55
C ASP A 70 -13.86 16.49 7.51
N ALA A 71 -13.37 17.22 6.50
CA ALA A 71 -13.68 18.65 6.32
C ALA A 71 -15.16 18.92 6.01
N LEU A 72 -15.83 18.01 5.30
CA LEU A 72 -17.26 18.12 5.00
C LEU A 72 -18.13 17.68 6.18
N ILE A 73 -17.70 16.64 6.88
CA ILE A 73 -18.43 16.00 7.99
C ILE A 73 -18.43 16.87 9.25
N VAL A 74 -17.41 17.70 9.48
CA VAL A 74 -17.34 18.62 10.66
C VAL A 74 -18.53 19.58 10.71
N ARG A 75 -19.17 19.91 9.60
CA ARG A 75 -20.34 20.81 9.52
C ARG A 75 -21.68 20.11 9.78
N LEU A 76 -21.70 18.79 9.97
CA LEU A 76 -22.92 18.02 10.13
C LEU A 76 -23.25 17.76 11.61
N PRO A 77 -24.55 17.65 11.96
CA PRO A 77 -24.96 17.26 13.31
C PRO A 77 -24.42 15.85 13.64
N THR A 78 -24.13 15.59 14.91
CA THR A 78 -23.42 14.39 15.42
C THR A 78 -24.01 13.06 14.94
N ARG A 79 -25.32 12.99 14.74
CA ARG A 79 -25.98 11.76 14.23
C ARG A 79 -25.68 11.53 12.75
N ALA A 80 -25.78 12.56 11.93
CA ALA A 80 -25.50 12.47 10.49
C ALA A 80 -24.02 12.15 10.26
N ARG A 81 -23.12 12.73 11.04
CA ARG A 81 -21.69 12.46 11.01
C ARG A 81 -21.39 10.98 11.22
N ARG A 82 -21.94 10.35 12.28
CA ARG A 82 -21.72 8.91 12.57
C ARG A 82 -22.22 8.01 11.45
N VAL A 83 -23.39 8.34 10.87
CA VAL A 83 -23.95 7.56 9.75
C VAL A 83 -23.04 7.67 8.53
N MET A 84 -22.57 8.87 8.17
CA MET A 84 -21.66 9.05 7.04
C MET A 84 -20.32 8.35 7.25
N GLU A 85 -19.73 8.42 8.43
CA GLU A 85 -18.51 7.71 8.78
C GLU A 85 -18.68 6.17 8.63
N LEU A 86 -19.83 5.64 9.06
CA LEU A 86 -20.14 4.23 8.94
C LEU A 86 -20.31 3.84 7.47
N VAL A 87 -21.08 4.61 6.70
CA VAL A 87 -21.29 4.37 5.27
C VAL A 87 -19.96 4.41 4.51
N ALA A 88 -19.12 5.40 4.76
CA ALA A 88 -17.79 5.49 4.15
C ALA A 88 -16.93 4.27 4.47
N LYS A 89 -16.89 3.84 5.73
CA LYS A 89 -16.17 2.60 6.14
C LYS A 89 -16.70 1.37 5.42
N LEU A 90 -18.01 1.23 5.30
CA LEU A 90 -18.62 0.09 4.60
C LEU A 90 -18.29 0.08 3.11
N ILE A 91 -18.32 1.23 2.45
CA ILE A 91 -17.94 1.35 1.03
C ILE A 91 -16.46 0.95 0.85
N VAL A 92 -15.57 1.48 1.68
CA VAL A 92 -14.15 1.12 1.62
C VAL A 92 -13.94 -0.36 1.91
N ALA A 93 -14.61 -0.92 2.92
CA ALA A 93 -14.52 -2.34 3.22
C ALA A 93 -15.02 -3.22 2.07
N ALA A 94 -16.15 -2.87 1.46
CA ALA A 94 -16.68 -3.58 0.30
C ALA A 94 -15.69 -3.56 -0.88
N PHE A 95 -15.10 -2.40 -1.16
CA PHE A 95 -14.06 -2.27 -2.19
C PHE A 95 -12.83 -3.13 -1.89
N LEU A 96 -12.35 -3.13 -0.63
CA LEU A 96 -11.22 -3.96 -0.23
C LEU A 96 -11.51 -5.46 -0.34
N VAL A 97 -12.74 -5.90 -0.04
CA VAL A 97 -13.17 -7.30 -0.25
C VAL A 97 -13.09 -7.66 -1.74
N VAL A 98 -13.56 -6.79 -2.61
CA VAL A 98 -13.44 -6.98 -4.07
C VAL A 98 -11.97 -7.12 -4.47
N LEU A 99 -11.08 -6.26 -3.94
CA LEU A 99 -9.63 -6.36 -4.20
C LEU A 99 -9.02 -7.66 -3.68
N VAL A 100 -9.45 -8.17 -2.53
CA VAL A 100 -8.98 -9.47 -2.02
C VAL A 100 -9.38 -10.58 -2.98
N ILE A 101 -10.63 -10.64 -3.40
CA ILE A 101 -11.15 -11.71 -4.25
C ILE A 101 -10.48 -11.67 -5.64
N TYR A 102 -10.64 -10.55 -6.34
CA TYR A 102 -10.13 -10.42 -7.72
C TYR A 102 -8.62 -10.28 -7.79
N GLY A 103 -8.00 -9.65 -6.79
CA GLY A 103 -6.54 -9.60 -6.67
C GLY A 103 -5.92 -10.97 -6.48
N THR A 104 -6.54 -11.83 -5.67
CA THR A 104 -6.10 -13.23 -5.50
C THR A 104 -6.27 -14.02 -6.79
N GLN A 105 -7.42 -13.88 -7.48
CA GLN A 105 -7.63 -14.53 -8.77
C GLN A 105 -6.60 -14.10 -9.81
N LEU A 106 -6.32 -12.80 -9.90
CA LEU A 106 -5.31 -12.26 -10.81
C LEU A 106 -3.92 -12.82 -10.49
N ALA A 107 -3.52 -12.80 -9.21
CA ALA A 107 -2.23 -13.33 -8.79
C ALA A 107 -2.07 -14.81 -9.14
N LEU A 108 -3.08 -15.63 -8.85
CA LEU A 108 -3.07 -17.06 -9.15
C LEU A 108 -3.03 -17.34 -10.66
N ASN A 109 -3.84 -16.63 -11.45
CA ASN A 109 -3.91 -16.80 -12.91
C ASN A 109 -2.61 -16.39 -13.62
N THR A 110 -1.80 -15.52 -13.00
CA THR A 110 -0.54 -15.05 -13.57
C THR A 110 0.69 -15.76 -13.02
N LEU A 111 0.54 -16.74 -12.10
CA LEU A 111 1.66 -17.54 -11.61
C LEU A 111 2.35 -18.36 -12.71
N GLY A 112 1.62 -18.77 -13.75
CA GLY A 112 2.18 -19.48 -14.89
C GLY A 112 2.99 -18.59 -15.85
N GLN A 113 2.82 -17.27 -15.76
CA GLN A 113 3.54 -16.30 -16.61
C GLN A 113 4.87 -15.94 -15.95
N ARG A 114 5.94 -16.04 -16.72
CA ARG A 114 7.28 -15.70 -16.25
C ARG A 114 7.69 -14.31 -16.74
N SER A 115 8.37 -13.60 -15.88
CA SER A 115 8.90 -12.28 -16.20
C SER A 115 10.07 -12.39 -17.19
N PRO A 116 10.22 -11.44 -18.12
CA PRO A 116 11.23 -11.51 -19.18
C PRO A 116 12.67 -11.45 -18.68
N ALA A 117 12.95 -10.64 -17.66
CA ALA A 117 14.31 -10.39 -17.20
C ALA A 117 14.71 -11.28 -16.01
N LEU A 118 13.82 -11.50 -15.05
CA LEU A 118 14.08 -12.28 -13.84
C LEU A 118 13.67 -13.75 -13.95
N GLY A 119 12.77 -14.09 -14.89
CA GLY A 119 12.24 -15.45 -15.03
C GLY A 119 11.34 -15.92 -13.89
N ILE A 120 10.98 -15.02 -12.96
CA ILE A 120 10.10 -15.32 -11.81
C ILE A 120 8.62 -15.19 -12.20
N PRO A 121 7.69 -15.87 -11.50
CA PRO A 121 6.27 -15.75 -11.77
C PRO A 121 5.77 -14.32 -11.55
N ILE A 122 5.08 -13.73 -12.53
CA ILE A 122 4.53 -12.36 -12.45
C ILE A 122 3.48 -12.26 -11.33
N GLY A 123 2.77 -13.36 -11.05
CA GLY A 123 1.79 -13.43 -9.97
C GLY A 123 2.33 -13.02 -8.61
N ILE A 124 3.66 -13.17 -8.36
CA ILE A 124 4.30 -12.72 -7.12
C ILE A 124 4.10 -11.20 -6.90
N ALA A 125 4.25 -10.40 -7.95
CA ALA A 125 4.00 -8.96 -7.87
C ALA A 125 2.52 -8.66 -7.56
N TYR A 126 1.60 -9.40 -8.16
CA TYR A 126 0.16 -9.19 -7.97
C TYR A 126 -0.36 -9.66 -6.62
N PHE A 127 0.36 -10.51 -5.87
CA PHE A 127 0.01 -10.82 -4.49
C PHE A 127 0.04 -9.62 -3.56
N ALA A 128 0.72 -8.53 -3.93
CA ALA A 128 0.67 -7.27 -3.20
C ALA A 128 -0.76 -6.72 -3.07
N ILE A 129 -1.63 -6.96 -4.08
CA ILE A 129 -3.02 -6.46 -4.11
C ILE A 129 -3.84 -7.08 -2.98
N PRO A 130 -4.04 -8.41 -2.92
CA PRO A 130 -4.83 -9.01 -1.85
C PRO A 130 -4.16 -8.83 -0.48
N LEU A 131 -2.83 -8.84 -0.40
CA LEU A 131 -2.11 -8.63 0.84
C LEU A 131 -2.37 -7.23 1.42
N GLY A 132 -2.22 -6.19 0.61
CA GLY A 132 -2.52 -4.82 1.02
C GLY A 132 -4.00 -4.62 1.36
N ALA A 133 -4.91 -5.21 0.57
CA ALA A 133 -6.34 -5.16 0.84
C ALA A 133 -6.72 -5.85 2.16
N LEU A 134 -6.11 -6.97 2.52
CA LEU A 134 -6.31 -7.64 3.81
C LEU A 134 -5.85 -6.78 4.98
N PHE A 135 -4.68 -6.14 4.89
CA PHE A 135 -4.24 -5.19 5.91
C PHE A 135 -5.15 -3.96 5.96
N GLY A 136 -5.61 -3.47 4.80
CA GLY A 136 -6.59 -2.39 4.73
C GLY A 136 -7.89 -2.74 5.47
N LEU A 137 -8.44 -3.94 5.27
CA LEU A 137 -9.63 -4.44 5.99
C LEU A 137 -9.41 -4.48 7.50
N LEU A 138 -8.24 -4.95 7.96
CA LEU A 138 -7.87 -4.92 9.37
C LEU A 138 -7.87 -3.48 9.94
N PHE A 139 -7.46 -2.50 9.14
CA PHE A 139 -7.29 -1.12 9.59
C PHE A 139 -8.55 -0.27 9.46
N VAL A 140 -9.48 -0.58 8.53
CA VAL A 140 -10.75 0.16 8.37
C VAL A 140 -11.56 0.21 9.68
N PHE A 141 -11.57 -0.89 10.43
CA PHE A 141 -12.31 -1.00 11.68
C PHE A 141 -11.45 -0.73 12.92
N ALA A 142 -10.15 -0.50 12.76
CA ALA A 142 -9.26 -0.14 13.84
C ALA A 142 -9.50 1.32 14.31
N PRO A 143 -9.25 1.64 15.59
CA PRO A 143 -9.22 3.02 16.02
C PRO A 143 -8.17 3.79 15.21
N LYS A 144 -8.52 5.01 14.79
CA LYS A 144 -7.57 5.91 14.09
C LYS A 144 -6.34 6.10 15.00
N GLU A 145 -5.18 6.17 14.38
CA GLU A 145 -3.97 6.56 15.08
C GLU A 145 -4.10 8.06 15.34
N GLU A 146 -4.42 8.44 16.57
CA GLU A 146 -4.27 9.82 17.03
C GLU A 146 -2.75 10.10 16.95
N GLN A 147 -2.34 10.90 15.96
CA GLN A 147 -1.02 11.50 16.01
C GLN A 147 -1.05 12.44 17.19
N ASP A 148 -0.30 12.13 18.24
CA ASP A 148 -0.01 13.05 19.31
C ASP A 148 0.67 14.27 18.67
N LEU A 149 -0.12 15.31 18.39
CA LEU A 149 0.38 16.60 17.90
C LEU A 149 1.39 17.21 18.89
N GLU A 150 1.42 16.75 20.12
CA GLU A 150 2.40 17.14 21.13
C GLU A 150 3.82 16.65 20.84
N GLU A 151 3.99 15.51 20.17
CA GLU A 151 5.32 14.98 19.81
C GLU A 151 5.95 15.73 18.61
N VAL A 152 5.14 16.45 17.84
CA VAL A 152 5.61 17.24 16.68
C VAL A 152 5.91 18.69 17.07
N LEU A 153 5.37 19.17 18.20
CA LEU A 153 5.52 20.55 18.66
C LEU A 153 6.45 20.70 19.88
N GLY A 154 6.95 19.59 20.43
CA GLY A 154 7.97 19.56 21.49
C GLY A 154 9.38 19.39 20.91
#